data_d35d7864d72acff1a953246a787511f1
#
_entry.id   d35d7864d72acff1a953246a787511f1
#
_cell.length_a   1.000
_cell.length_b   1.000
_cell.length_c   1.000
_cell.angle_alpha   90.00
_cell.angle_beta   90.00
_cell.angle_gamma   90.00
#
_symmetry.space_group_name_H-M   'P 1'
#
loop_
_entity.id
_entity.type
_entity.pdbx_description
1 polymer ?
#
loop_
_entity_poly.entity_id
_entity_poly.type
_entity_poly.pdbx_seq_one_letter_code
_entity_poly.pdbx_strand_id
1 'polypeptide(L)'
;STKLPENKILKIDNNSPTLIYNYYNLDPKWRQEKNYNRVFLLEPKTFEKYPVSSKCIDFAIELSKNIKGIQIYVGSFFDLVKQYDIKNTFYKEHPLNNYQGIEDSRDWMFESNENVKSFFSYWKKCKKEFKIKNIIK
;
A
#
# COMPACT_ATOMS: atom_id res chain seq x y z
N SER A 1 1.71 1.32 19.88
CA SER A 1 0.79 1.36 18.75
C SER A 1 1.42 2.08 17.56
N THR A 2 1.01 1.70 16.36
CA THR A 2 1.53 2.31 15.13
C THR A 2 0.88 3.66 14.91
N LYS A 3 1.70 4.69 14.70
CA LYS A 3 1.20 6.03 14.40
C LYS A 3 1.03 6.20 12.90
N LEU A 4 -0.18 6.48 12.48
CA LEU A 4 -0.52 6.68 11.07
C LEU A 4 -0.73 8.17 10.77
N PRO A 5 -0.54 8.59 9.51
CA PRO A 5 -0.75 10.00 9.15
C PRO A 5 -2.23 10.38 9.18
N GLU A 6 -2.49 11.69 9.17
CA GLU A 6 -3.85 12.20 9.07
C GLU A 6 -4.35 12.13 7.63
N ASN A 7 -5.65 11.91 7.49
CA ASN A 7 -6.26 11.90 6.18
C ASN A 7 -6.36 13.30 5.57
N LYS A 8 -6.13 13.35 4.27
CA LYS A 8 -6.41 14.52 3.43
C LYS A 8 -7.47 14.12 2.42
N ILE A 9 -8.16 15.10 1.86
CA ILE A 9 -9.15 14.83 0.83
C ILE A 9 -8.45 14.33 -0.43
N LEU A 10 -8.89 13.17 -0.93
CA LEU A 10 -8.34 12.57 -2.14
C LEU A 10 -9.03 13.14 -3.38
N LYS A 11 -8.28 13.15 -4.47
CA LYS A 11 -8.81 13.45 -5.80
C LYS A 11 -8.99 12.14 -6.53
N ILE A 12 -10.22 11.69 -6.68
CA ILE A 12 -10.57 10.43 -7.34
C ILE A 12 -11.39 10.72 -8.59
N ASP A 13 -10.92 10.21 -9.72
CA ASP A 13 -11.69 10.24 -10.96
C ASP A 13 -12.59 9.00 -11.00
N ASN A 14 -13.88 9.19 -10.87
CA ASN A 14 -14.84 8.08 -10.80
C ASN A 14 -15.00 7.32 -12.12
N ASN A 15 -14.47 7.87 -13.21
CA ASN A 15 -14.48 7.20 -14.51
C ASN A 15 -13.26 6.33 -14.74
N SER A 16 -12.30 6.36 -13.84
CA SER A 16 -11.07 5.56 -13.93
C SER A 16 -11.03 4.54 -12.81
N PRO A 17 -10.47 3.35 -13.09
CA PRO A 17 -10.26 2.36 -12.04
C PRO A 17 -9.26 2.85 -11.00
N THR A 18 -9.33 2.26 -9.81
CA THR A 18 -8.44 2.61 -8.70
C THR A 18 -7.53 1.44 -8.36
N LEU A 19 -6.24 1.69 -8.29
CA LEU A 19 -5.26 0.74 -7.80
C LEU A 19 -5.09 0.92 -6.30
N ILE A 20 -5.20 -0.18 -5.57
CA ILE A 20 -5.02 -0.18 -4.12
C ILE A 20 -3.63 -0.73 -3.80
N TYR A 21 -2.79 0.13 -3.25
CA TYR A 21 -1.47 -0.23 -2.74
C TYR A 21 -1.57 -0.42 -1.23
N ASN A 22 -0.70 -1.23 -0.68
CA ASN A 22 -0.64 -1.38 0.77
C ASN A 22 0.81 -1.51 1.24
N TYR A 23 0.99 -1.73 2.55
CA TYR A 23 2.30 -1.83 3.17
C TYR A 23 3.20 -2.90 2.52
N TYR A 24 2.63 -3.91 1.87
CA TYR A 24 3.37 -4.99 1.24
C TYR A 24 3.63 -4.80 -0.24
N ASN A 25 2.90 -3.92 -0.88
CA ASN A 25 2.96 -3.75 -2.32
C ASN A 25 3.00 -2.28 -2.71
N LEU A 26 4.21 -1.75 -2.83
CA LEU A 26 4.46 -0.36 -3.23
C LEU A 26 5.35 -0.34 -4.47
N ASP A 27 4.90 -1.03 -5.52
CA ASP A 27 5.63 -1.16 -6.76
C ASP A 27 5.33 -0.03 -7.74
N PRO A 28 6.32 0.84 -8.05
CA PRO A 28 6.10 1.95 -8.99
C PRO A 28 5.81 1.50 -10.41
N LYS A 29 6.14 0.26 -10.75
CA LYS A 29 5.96 -0.26 -12.11
C LYS A 29 4.59 -0.90 -12.33
N TRP A 30 3.82 -1.09 -11.25
CA TRP A 30 2.52 -1.73 -11.37
C TRP A 30 1.57 -0.88 -12.19
N ARG A 31 1.11 -1.41 -13.32
CA ARG A 31 0.16 -0.77 -14.24
C ARG A 31 0.52 0.69 -14.57
N GLN A 32 1.80 0.91 -14.78
CA GLN A 32 2.39 2.24 -14.90
C GLN A 32 1.95 2.98 -16.17
N GLU A 33 1.58 2.27 -17.22
CA GLU A 33 1.29 2.83 -18.52
C GLU A 33 -0.11 3.42 -18.70
N LYS A 34 -0.98 3.30 -17.74
CA LYS A 34 -2.36 3.78 -17.83
C LYS A 34 -2.69 4.77 -16.72
N ASN A 35 -3.72 5.58 -16.99
CA ASN A 35 -4.23 6.49 -15.98
C ASN A 35 -5.17 5.76 -15.03
N TYR A 36 -4.74 5.63 -13.79
CA TYR A 36 -5.53 5.05 -12.72
C TYR A 36 -5.53 6.01 -11.54
N ASN A 37 -6.54 5.93 -10.70
CA ASN A 37 -6.39 6.47 -9.35
C ASN A 37 -5.45 5.53 -8.60
N ARG A 38 -4.50 6.06 -7.88
CA ARG A 38 -3.52 5.26 -7.14
C ARG A 38 -3.57 5.64 -5.67
N VAL A 39 -4.01 4.69 -4.85
CA VAL A 39 -4.21 4.94 -3.42
C VAL A 39 -3.37 3.97 -2.60
N PHE A 40 -2.53 4.53 -1.73
CA PHE A 40 -1.83 3.78 -0.71
C PHE A 40 -2.74 3.71 0.52
N LEU A 41 -3.28 2.53 0.77
CA LEU A 41 -4.24 2.30 1.83
C LEU A 41 -3.55 1.84 3.10
N LEU A 42 -3.73 2.60 4.17
CA LEU A 42 -3.25 2.24 5.50
C LEU A 42 -4.45 1.97 6.39
N GLU A 43 -4.73 0.69 6.60
CA GLU A 43 -5.88 0.27 7.41
C GLU A 43 -5.51 0.21 8.89
N PRO A 44 -6.10 1.06 9.75
CA PRO A 44 -5.75 1.10 11.16
C PRO A 44 -5.88 -0.25 11.87
N LYS A 45 -6.91 -1.01 11.54
CA LYS A 45 -7.13 -2.34 12.15
C LYS A 45 -5.98 -3.31 11.87
N THR A 46 -5.38 -3.23 10.70
CA THR A 46 -4.21 -4.05 10.36
C THR A 46 -3.05 -3.76 11.30
N PHE A 47 -2.82 -2.47 11.57
CA PHE A 47 -1.70 -2.05 12.41
C PHE A 47 -2.00 -2.14 13.91
N GLU A 48 -3.26 -2.26 14.29
CA GLU A 48 -3.63 -2.65 15.66
C GLU A 48 -3.28 -4.11 15.90
N LYS A 49 -3.56 -4.95 14.94
CA LYS A 49 -3.30 -6.39 15.02
C LYS A 49 -1.81 -6.71 14.83
N TYR A 50 -1.16 -6.02 13.90
CA TYR A 50 0.24 -6.23 13.54
C TYR A 50 1.01 -4.92 13.57
N PRO A 51 1.35 -4.40 14.77
CA PRO A 51 2.02 -3.10 14.88
C PRO A 51 3.41 -3.10 14.25
N VAL A 52 3.78 -1.99 13.66
CA VAL A 52 5.14 -1.74 13.15
C VAL A 52 5.64 -0.41 13.71
N SER A 53 6.95 -0.21 13.65
CA SER A 53 7.55 1.03 14.15
C SER A 53 7.17 2.23 13.27
N SER A 54 7.20 3.43 13.88
CA SER A 54 6.97 4.68 13.15
C SER A 54 7.96 4.84 12.01
N LYS A 55 9.20 4.41 12.19
CA LYS A 55 10.22 4.47 11.14
C LYS A 55 9.84 3.65 9.92
N CYS A 56 9.24 2.47 10.14
CA CYS A 56 8.81 1.62 9.02
C CYS A 56 7.63 2.24 8.28
N ILE A 57 6.70 2.88 8.98
CA ILE A 57 5.60 3.60 8.34
C ILE A 57 6.13 4.81 7.56
N ASP A 58 7.02 5.60 8.15
CA ASP A 58 7.61 6.75 7.48
C ASP A 58 8.37 6.32 6.22
N PHE A 59 9.11 5.21 6.31
CA PHE A 59 9.81 4.66 5.17
C PHE A 59 8.85 4.22 4.06
N ALA A 60 7.75 3.56 4.43
CA ALA A 60 6.73 3.14 3.45
C ALA A 60 6.11 4.36 2.75
N ILE A 61 5.82 5.42 3.49
CA ILE A 61 5.27 6.65 2.93
C ILE A 61 6.28 7.28 1.96
N GLU A 62 7.55 7.35 2.34
CA GLU A 62 8.59 7.87 1.45
C GLU A 62 8.74 7.01 0.19
N LEU A 63 8.72 5.69 0.38
CA LEU A 63 8.79 4.76 -0.75
C LEU A 63 7.61 4.94 -1.70
N SER A 64 6.42 5.20 -1.17
CA SER A 64 5.22 5.39 -1.98
C SER A 64 5.34 6.61 -2.91
N LYS A 65 6.17 7.60 -2.56
CA LYS A 65 6.36 8.79 -3.38
C LYS A 65 7.01 8.50 -4.74
N ASN A 66 7.60 7.32 -4.91
CA ASN A 66 8.10 6.87 -6.22
C ASN A 66 6.95 6.47 -7.16
N ILE A 67 5.75 6.36 -6.66
CA ILE A 67 4.58 6.03 -7.46
C ILE A 67 3.92 7.33 -7.89
N LYS A 68 3.97 7.62 -9.18
CA LYS A 68 3.40 8.85 -9.70
C LYS A 68 1.90 8.92 -9.44
N GLY A 69 1.45 9.99 -8.84
CA GLY A 69 0.02 10.19 -8.57
C GLY A 69 -0.50 9.48 -7.33
N ILE A 70 0.37 8.91 -6.51
CA ILE A 70 -0.05 8.22 -5.30
C ILE A 70 -0.72 9.18 -4.32
N GLN A 71 -1.78 8.74 -3.70
CA GLN A 71 -2.45 9.46 -2.61
C GLN A 71 -2.60 8.49 -1.45
N ILE A 72 -2.51 8.99 -0.24
CA ILE A 72 -2.58 8.15 0.97
C ILE A 72 -3.95 8.26 1.60
N TYR A 73 -4.56 7.12 1.91
CA TYR A 73 -5.81 7.06 2.66
C TYR A 73 -5.63 6.21 3.91
N VAL A 74 -6.02 6.76 5.06
CA VAL A 74 -6.00 6.05 6.33
C VAL A 74 -7.44 5.68 6.71
N GLY A 75 -7.75 4.41 6.71
CA GLY A 75 -9.08 3.90 6.96
C GLY A 75 -9.25 2.52 6.36
N SER A 76 -10.44 1.95 6.46
CA SER A 76 -10.70 0.65 5.86
C SER A 76 -10.92 0.76 4.35
N PHE A 77 -10.72 -0.37 3.68
CA PHE A 77 -11.02 -0.48 2.24
C PHE A 77 -12.48 -0.10 1.95
N PHE A 78 -13.40 -0.58 2.76
CA PHE A 78 -14.83 -0.30 2.56
C PHE A 78 -15.17 1.17 2.75
N ASP A 79 -14.55 1.83 3.73
CA ASP A 79 -14.75 3.27 3.95
C ASP A 79 -14.23 4.07 2.76
N LEU A 80 -13.07 3.71 2.23
CA LEU A 80 -12.50 4.36 1.05
C LEU A 80 -13.43 4.23 -0.15
N VAL A 81 -13.88 3.02 -0.45
CA VAL A 81 -14.75 2.74 -1.60
C VAL A 81 -16.07 3.49 -1.47
N LYS A 82 -16.64 3.50 -0.28
CA LYS A 82 -17.92 4.15 -0.02
C LYS A 82 -17.81 5.68 -0.10
N GLN A 83 -16.78 6.23 0.53
CA GLN A 83 -16.58 7.68 0.61
C GLN A 83 -16.38 8.32 -0.77
N TYR A 84 -15.64 7.65 -1.64
CA TYR A 84 -15.28 8.17 -2.95
C TYR A 84 -16.03 7.53 -4.12
N ASP A 85 -17.02 6.70 -3.84
CA ASP A 85 -17.82 6.00 -4.84
C ASP A 85 -16.95 5.28 -5.87
N ILE A 86 -15.97 4.52 -5.39
CA ILE A 86 -15.03 3.79 -6.24
C ILE A 86 -15.70 2.51 -6.74
N LYS A 87 -15.73 2.31 -8.06
CA LYS A 87 -16.47 1.20 -8.68
C LYS A 87 -15.59 0.04 -9.09
N ASN A 88 -14.38 0.32 -9.55
CA ASN A 88 -13.46 -0.70 -10.04
C ASN A 88 -12.14 -0.59 -9.30
N THR A 89 -11.76 -1.66 -8.63
CA THR A 89 -10.51 -1.71 -7.88
C THR A 89 -9.62 -2.84 -8.36
N PHE A 90 -8.32 -2.58 -8.38
CA PHE A 90 -7.29 -3.57 -8.62
C PHE A 90 -6.34 -3.58 -7.44
N TYR A 91 -5.88 -4.74 -7.05
CA TYR A 91 -4.91 -4.87 -5.98
C TYR A 91 -3.99 -6.06 -6.23
N LYS A 92 -2.82 -6.05 -5.59
CA LYS A 92 -1.89 -7.16 -5.68
C LYS A 92 -2.24 -8.22 -4.65
N GLU A 93 -2.05 -9.48 -5.03
CA GLU A 93 -2.25 -10.63 -4.17
C GLU A 93 -1.42 -10.55 -2.89
N HIS A 94 -2.05 -10.77 -1.75
CA HIS A 94 -1.37 -10.89 -0.47
C HIS A 94 -2.29 -11.61 0.54
N PRO A 95 -1.74 -12.52 1.37
CA PRO A 95 -2.56 -13.29 2.31
C PRO A 95 -3.38 -12.48 3.32
N LEU A 96 -2.96 -11.26 3.61
CA LEU A 96 -3.67 -10.40 4.56
C LEU A 96 -4.70 -9.47 3.90
N ASN A 97 -4.89 -9.57 2.58
CA ASN A 97 -5.85 -8.72 1.90
C ASN A 97 -7.28 -9.19 2.09
N ASN A 98 -8.15 -8.23 2.32
CA ASN A 98 -9.56 -8.44 2.47
C ASN A 98 -10.33 -7.57 1.49
N TYR A 99 -9.70 -7.15 0.42
CA TYR A 99 -10.26 -6.24 -0.56
C TYR A 99 -11.20 -6.97 -1.52
N GLN A 100 -12.06 -6.21 -2.16
CA GLN A 100 -12.89 -6.71 -3.26
C GLN A 100 -12.46 -6.02 -4.55
N GLY A 101 -12.50 -6.73 -5.66
CA GLY A 101 -12.09 -6.22 -6.96
C GLY A 101 -11.26 -7.25 -7.71
N ILE A 102 -10.41 -6.78 -8.60
CA ILE A 102 -9.56 -7.63 -9.43
C ILE A 102 -8.19 -7.78 -8.77
N GLU A 103 -7.83 -9.02 -8.50
CA GLU A 103 -6.55 -9.35 -7.88
C GLU A 103 -5.51 -9.61 -8.95
N ASP A 104 -4.42 -8.84 -8.94
CA ASP A 104 -3.27 -9.08 -9.80
C ASP A 104 -2.28 -9.97 -9.06
N SER A 105 -1.57 -10.81 -9.81
CA SER A 105 -0.53 -11.65 -9.26
C SER A 105 0.59 -10.81 -8.66
N ARG A 106 1.16 -11.32 -7.58
CA ARG A 106 2.31 -10.70 -6.97
C ARG A 106 3.55 -10.94 -7.84
N ASP A 107 4.21 -9.86 -8.26
CA ASP A 107 5.43 -9.96 -9.03
C ASP A 107 6.64 -9.94 -8.13
N TRP A 108 7.57 -10.80 -8.45
CA TRP A 108 8.86 -10.78 -7.81
C TRP A 108 9.80 -9.96 -8.64
N MET A 109 9.76 -8.66 -8.45
CA MET A 109 10.34 -7.86 -9.39
C MET A 109 11.45 -7.16 -8.97
N PHE A 110 12.48 -7.58 -8.80
CA PHE A 110 13.52 -6.79 -8.35
C PHE A 110 14.65 -6.77 -9.29
N GLU A 111 14.53 -5.89 -10.21
CA GLU A 111 15.60 -5.73 -11.05
C GLU A 111 16.38 -4.55 -10.63
N SER A 112 17.49 -4.63 -10.24
CA SER A 112 18.69 -4.23 -10.77
C SER A 112 19.12 -2.77 -10.80
N ASN A 113 18.58 -1.87 -10.08
CA ASN A 113 19.18 -0.59 -9.81
C ASN A 113 19.63 -0.64 -8.36
N GLU A 114 20.88 -0.31 -8.08
CA GLU A 114 21.41 -0.40 -6.72
C GLU A 114 20.70 0.47 -5.71
N ASN A 115 20.21 1.63 -6.12
CA ASN A 115 19.40 2.48 -5.26
C ASN A 115 18.10 1.79 -4.88
N VAL A 116 17.50 1.10 -5.84
CA VAL A 116 16.30 0.30 -5.61
C VAL A 116 16.61 -0.86 -4.68
N LYS A 117 17.75 -1.53 -4.85
CA LYS A 117 18.18 -2.60 -3.96
C LYS A 117 18.33 -2.13 -2.52
N SER A 118 18.87 -0.95 -2.32
CA SER A 118 19.03 -0.37 -0.99
C SER A 118 17.68 -0.11 -0.32
N PHE A 119 16.73 0.46 -1.07
CA PHE A 119 15.38 0.67 -0.58
C PHE A 119 14.70 -0.66 -0.26
N PHE A 120 14.79 -1.64 -1.13
CA PHE A 120 14.17 -2.94 -0.91
C PHE A 120 14.80 -3.71 0.25
N SER A 121 16.09 -3.55 0.47
CA SER A 121 16.76 -4.13 1.62
C SER A 121 16.16 -3.62 2.93
N TYR A 122 16.00 -2.32 3.05
CA TYR A 122 15.36 -1.72 4.22
C TYR A 122 13.88 -2.11 4.32
N TRP A 123 13.18 -2.11 3.20
CA TRP A 123 11.77 -2.52 3.11
C TRP A 123 11.58 -3.96 3.60
N LYS A 124 12.48 -4.85 3.22
CA LYS A 124 12.47 -6.24 3.70
C LYS A 124 12.62 -6.31 5.21
N LYS A 125 13.48 -5.49 5.80
CA LYS A 125 13.64 -5.44 7.25
C LYS A 125 12.33 -5.01 7.94
N CYS A 126 11.65 -4.01 7.42
CA CYS A 126 10.38 -3.56 7.96
C CYS A 126 9.31 -4.64 7.86
N LYS A 127 9.24 -5.34 6.73
CA LYS A 127 8.28 -6.44 6.54
C LYS A 127 8.61 -7.63 7.44
N LYS A 128 9.89 -7.91 7.66
CA LYS A 128 10.32 -8.96 8.57
C LYS A 128 9.92 -8.65 10.02
N GLU A 129 10.11 -7.41 10.45
CA GLU A 129 9.66 -6.94 11.76
C GLU A 129 8.15 -7.18 11.93
N PHE A 130 7.38 -6.84 10.93
CA PHE A 130 5.94 -7.05 10.91
C PHE A 130 5.60 -8.54 11.06
N LYS A 131 6.27 -9.41 10.31
CA LYS A 131 6.07 -10.86 10.37
C LYS A 131 6.44 -11.45 11.72
N ILE A 132 7.55 -11.01 12.30
CA ILE A 132 7.98 -11.49 13.61
C ILE A 132 6.94 -11.17 14.67
N LYS A 133 6.42 -9.94 14.68
CA LYS A 133 5.35 -9.55 15.60
C LYS A 133 4.10 -10.38 15.41
N ASN A 134 3.80 -10.76 14.18
CA ASN A 134 2.67 -11.61 13.87
C ASN A 134 2.87 -13.05 14.37
N ILE A 135 4.08 -13.57 14.27
CA ILE A 135 4.42 -14.93 14.69
C ILE A 135 4.46 -15.06 16.22
N ILE A 136 4.95 -14.06 16.90
CA ILE A 136 5.09 -14.04 18.35
C ILE A 136 3.72 -14.00 19.05
N LYS A 137 2.73 -13.62 18.33
CA LYS A 137 1.38 -13.73 18.85
C LYS A 137 0.90 -15.18 18.82
#